data_4ad3984d50213b186c215f0f890edef5
#
_entry.id   4ad3984d50213b186c215f0f890edef5
#
_cell.length_a   1.000
_cell.length_b   1.000
_cell.length_c   1.000
_cell.angle_alpha   90.00
_cell.angle_beta   90.00
_cell.angle_gamma   90.00
#
_symmetry.space_group_name_H-M   'P 1'
#
loop_
_entity.id
_entity.type
_entity.pdbx_description
1 polymer ?
#
loop_
_entity_poly.entity_id
_entity_poly.type
_entity_poly.pdbx_seq_one_letter_code
_entity_poly.pdbx_strand_id
1 'polypeptide(L)'
;MDEILNIYKKVEDPDFIGQDEVAQKILDLSKKVEQEEYDQDRQSKYYKIIRWATEHLSQKYREKKDLKSYFNLISQIKEIKNTNNTFLVKLIDKLIAKLKKRKDLLNDIINICQDITKFCDETNNISMKSKIQIRLAEIYYINENYSKALDICNKVIFDLKRYEDNLGLIQLLLLESKVYYATNGISKAKASLTSVKTLITKVYVEPKLQANIDMHAGILAAHEKDFNLAYSYFFEAFDVFNIPNQKKKNKGLRAFQYMILCKIVGGHLDEVNNVILSKQGKDYYGPEVEALRSIEIAVKEKSIKLLKDNIDKNKQYFQDKVIMYHINNLHTDLLEKNLIKIIKPYSVVEIDFVAKCIGLSYDDVNNKLRQMILDKKINGILDQGKGSLIIYEVDMTNPYLDKSIKTFKNLEKVVEALDNKVRATNI
;
A
#
# COMPACT_ATOMS: atom_id res chain seq x y z
N MET A 1 -8.74 23.27 40.72
CA MET A 1 -8.84 23.70 39.29
C MET A 1 -8.36 25.13 39.09
N ASP A 2 -8.75 26.07 39.93
CA ASP A 2 -8.37 27.50 39.82
C ASP A 2 -6.85 27.75 39.91
N GLU A 3 -6.13 26.96 40.68
CA GLU A 3 -4.65 26.98 40.71
C GLU A 3 -4.04 26.59 39.35
N ILE A 4 -4.59 25.58 38.71
CA ILE A 4 -4.13 25.14 37.37
C ILE A 4 -4.39 26.22 36.31
N LEU A 5 -5.55 26.87 36.37
CA LEU A 5 -5.90 27.98 35.50
C LEU A 5 -4.99 29.20 35.70
N ASN A 6 -4.65 29.50 36.97
CA ASN A 6 -3.76 30.62 37.29
C ASN A 6 -2.29 30.35 36.87
N ILE A 7 -1.85 29.10 37.00
CA ILE A 7 -0.52 28.69 36.54
C ILE A 7 -0.45 28.74 35.00
N TYR A 8 -1.51 28.32 34.31
CA TYR A 8 -1.56 28.36 32.84
C TYR A 8 -1.56 29.78 32.27
N LYS A 9 -2.26 30.72 32.91
CA LYS A 9 -2.25 32.15 32.50
C LYS A 9 -0.85 32.77 32.49
N LYS A 10 0.07 32.29 33.35
CA LYS A 10 1.48 32.72 33.35
C LYS A 10 2.27 32.18 32.14
N VAL A 11 1.78 31.13 31.51
CA VAL A 11 2.44 30.50 30.33
C VAL A 11 1.98 31.13 29.02
N GLU A 12 0.85 31.85 29.02
CA GLU A 12 0.41 32.61 27.83
C GLU A 12 1.33 33.80 27.51
N ASP A 13 2.24 34.19 28.43
CA ASP A 13 3.29 35.15 28.15
C ASP A 13 4.40 34.52 27.28
N PRO A 14 4.70 35.08 26.12
CA PRO A 14 5.63 34.51 25.13
C PRO A 14 7.07 34.38 25.64
N ASP A 15 7.48 35.13 26.67
CA ASP A 15 8.83 35.19 27.21
C ASP A 15 9.06 34.31 28.46
N PHE A 16 8.10 33.43 28.79
CA PHE A 16 8.20 32.61 30.00
C PHE A 16 9.22 31.46 29.86
N ILE A 17 10.32 31.56 30.59
CA ILE A 17 11.38 30.53 30.67
C ILE A 17 10.96 29.53 31.79
N GLY A 18 10.70 28.26 31.42
CA GLY A 18 10.34 27.19 32.39
C GLY A 18 9.03 26.46 32.10
N GLN A 19 8.55 26.51 30.86
CA GLN A 19 7.31 25.86 30.42
C GLN A 19 7.25 24.35 30.76
N ASP A 20 8.40 23.69 30.84
CA ASP A 20 8.52 22.27 31.15
C ASP A 20 8.17 21.94 32.60
N GLU A 21 8.67 22.74 33.56
CA GLU A 21 8.38 22.56 34.98
C GLU A 21 6.91 22.86 35.28
N VAL A 22 6.38 23.87 34.61
CA VAL A 22 4.97 24.22 34.71
C VAL A 22 4.08 23.15 34.12
N ALA A 23 4.43 22.58 32.99
CA ALA A 23 3.68 21.47 32.39
C ALA A 23 3.66 20.24 33.30
N GLN A 24 4.77 19.94 33.99
CA GLN A 24 4.86 18.83 34.95
C GLN A 24 4.03 19.11 36.21
N LYS A 25 4.11 20.32 36.76
CA LYS A 25 3.27 20.76 37.89
C LYS A 25 1.78 20.70 37.57
N ILE A 26 1.37 21.09 36.37
CA ILE A 26 -0.02 20.97 35.91
C ILE A 26 -0.48 19.52 35.92
N LEU A 27 0.33 18.57 35.45
CA LEU A 27 -0.02 17.15 35.48
C LEU A 27 -0.10 16.61 36.92
N ASP A 28 0.82 16.98 37.81
CA ASP A 28 0.82 16.54 39.20
C ASP A 28 -0.37 17.11 39.98
N LEU A 29 -0.74 18.36 39.75
CA LEU A 29 -1.94 18.97 40.31
C LEU A 29 -3.23 18.35 39.77
N SER A 30 -3.25 18.00 38.49
CA SER A 30 -4.42 17.37 37.85
C SER A 30 -4.75 15.98 38.45
N LYS A 31 -3.77 15.28 39.01
CA LYS A 31 -3.99 14.01 39.75
C LYS A 31 -4.69 14.21 41.11
N LYS A 32 -4.50 15.39 41.73
CA LYS A 32 -4.99 15.70 43.08
C LYS A 32 -6.37 16.35 43.07
N VAL A 33 -6.89 16.75 41.90
CA VAL A 33 -8.20 17.40 41.79
C VAL A 33 -9.30 16.41 42.12
N GLU A 34 -10.12 16.73 43.13
CA GLU A 34 -11.28 15.92 43.55
C GLU A 34 -12.47 16.13 42.59
N GLN A 35 -13.42 15.19 42.60
CA GLN A 35 -14.61 15.24 41.75
C GLN A 35 -15.58 16.34 42.23
N GLU A 36 -15.51 17.51 41.65
CA GLU A 36 -16.48 18.57 41.82
C GLU A 36 -17.22 18.80 40.50
N GLU A 37 -18.50 19.11 40.55
CA GLU A 37 -19.29 19.50 39.39
C GLU A 37 -18.87 20.91 38.96
N TYR A 38 -18.24 21.00 37.77
CA TYR A 38 -17.79 22.26 37.19
C TYR A 38 -18.63 22.64 35.98
N ASP A 39 -18.79 23.97 35.76
CA ASP A 39 -19.39 24.50 34.55
C ASP A 39 -18.70 24.01 33.28
N GLN A 40 -19.47 23.77 32.21
CA GLN A 40 -18.95 23.23 30.92
C GLN A 40 -17.78 24.05 30.35
N ASP A 41 -17.80 25.36 30.54
CA ASP A 41 -16.74 26.28 30.10
C ASP A 41 -15.43 26.06 30.86
N ARG A 42 -15.49 25.81 32.17
CA ARG A 42 -14.32 25.53 32.99
C ARG A 42 -13.73 24.17 32.64
N GLN A 43 -14.56 23.15 32.40
CA GLN A 43 -14.12 21.85 31.94
C GLN A 43 -13.43 21.91 30.58
N SER A 44 -13.96 22.68 29.64
CA SER A 44 -13.35 22.82 28.30
C SER A 44 -11.96 23.48 28.37
N LYS A 45 -11.77 24.48 29.23
CA LYS A 45 -10.46 25.11 29.48
C LYS A 45 -9.49 24.15 30.13
N TYR A 46 -9.94 23.35 31.11
CA TYR A 46 -9.15 22.34 31.77
C TYR A 46 -8.63 21.28 30.79
N TYR A 47 -9.47 20.78 29.88
CA TYR A 47 -9.06 19.84 28.85
C TYR A 47 -8.03 20.44 27.87
N LYS A 48 -8.17 21.73 27.51
CA LYS A 48 -7.19 22.44 26.68
C LYS A 48 -5.81 22.51 27.36
N ILE A 49 -5.80 22.81 28.65
CA ILE A 49 -4.57 22.93 29.46
C ILE A 49 -3.86 21.58 29.59
N ILE A 50 -4.59 20.51 29.93
CA ILE A 50 -4.02 19.17 30.01
C ILE A 50 -3.45 18.74 28.65
N ARG A 51 -4.18 19.02 27.57
CA ARG A 51 -3.73 18.71 26.22
C ARG A 51 -2.45 19.46 25.89
N TRP A 52 -2.37 20.74 26.19
CA TRP A 52 -1.17 21.55 25.98
C TRP A 52 0.01 20.97 26.77
N ALA A 53 -0.14 20.71 28.07
CA ALA A 53 0.91 20.15 28.91
C ALA A 53 1.42 18.81 28.41
N THR A 54 0.53 17.91 28.03
CA THR A 54 0.88 16.58 27.49
C THR A 54 1.55 16.67 26.13
N GLU A 55 1.10 17.54 25.22
CA GLU A 55 1.71 17.75 23.91
C GLU A 55 3.13 18.35 24.05
N HIS A 56 3.30 19.32 24.93
CA HIS A 56 4.59 19.99 25.17
C HIS A 56 5.61 19.01 25.77
N LEU A 57 5.29 18.31 26.83
CA LEU A 57 6.18 17.29 27.44
C LEU A 57 6.50 16.16 26.47
N SER A 58 5.52 15.73 25.69
CA SER A 58 5.73 14.69 24.68
C SER A 58 6.71 15.12 23.58
N GLN A 59 6.72 16.41 23.21
CA GLN A 59 7.65 16.96 22.24
C GLN A 59 9.07 17.00 22.83
N LYS A 60 9.22 17.51 24.04
CA LYS A 60 10.49 17.58 24.75
C LYS A 60 11.15 16.19 24.92
N TYR A 61 10.39 15.21 25.43
CA TYR A 61 10.94 13.86 25.63
C TYR A 61 11.30 13.17 24.31
N ARG A 62 10.62 13.50 23.22
CA ARG A 62 11.02 13.03 21.87
C ARG A 62 12.33 13.66 21.38
N GLU A 63 12.52 14.96 21.64
CA GLU A 63 13.74 15.69 21.27
C GLU A 63 14.95 15.18 22.08
N LYS A 64 14.77 14.96 23.37
CA LYS A 64 15.80 14.41 24.27
C LYS A 64 16.02 12.91 24.11
N LYS A 65 15.19 12.20 23.31
CA LYS A 65 15.19 10.74 23.16
C LYS A 65 15.00 9.99 24.50
N ASP A 66 14.43 10.63 25.50
CA ASP A 66 14.19 10.05 26.83
C ASP A 66 12.83 9.31 26.85
N LEU A 67 12.92 8.02 26.66
CA LEU A 67 11.76 7.13 26.49
C LEU A 67 11.12 6.73 27.80
N LYS A 68 11.93 6.54 28.85
CA LYS A 68 11.40 6.19 30.18
C LYS A 68 10.49 7.29 30.69
N SER A 69 10.91 8.55 30.55
CA SER A 69 10.10 9.71 30.91
C SER A 69 8.85 9.85 30.04
N TYR A 70 8.92 9.47 28.76
CA TYR A 70 7.75 9.45 27.88
C TYR A 70 6.71 8.38 28.32
N PHE A 71 7.16 7.19 28.72
CA PHE A 71 6.30 6.12 29.21
C PHE A 71 5.71 6.46 30.57
N ASN A 72 6.49 7.06 31.46
CA ASN A 72 5.99 7.57 32.73
C ASN A 72 4.91 8.64 32.52
N LEU A 73 5.04 9.50 31.50
CA LEU A 73 4.01 10.47 31.15
C LEU A 73 2.69 9.80 30.75
N ILE A 74 2.74 8.71 29.96
CA ILE A 74 1.53 7.95 29.60
C ILE A 74 0.88 7.33 30.84
N SER A 75 1.68 6.78 31.77
CA SER A 75 1.17 6.23 33.04
C SER A 75 0.54 7.32 33.90
N GLN A 76 1.15 8.49 33.99
CA GLN A 76 0.62 9.64 34.70
C GLN A 76 -0.71 10.14 34.16
N ILE A 77 -0.89 10.12 32.83
CA ILE A 77 -2.15 10.50 32.19
C ILE A 77 -3.31 9.58 32.60
N LYS A 78 -3.05 8.28 32.83
CA LYS A 78 -4.07 7.33 33.31
C LYS A 78 -4.56 7.66 34.73
N GLU A 79 -3.70 8.26 35.54
CA GLU A 79 -4.02 8.60 36.97
C GLU A 79 -4.77 9.92 37.12
N ILE A 80 -4.97 10.69 36.02
CA ILE A 80 -5.67 11.98 36.07
C ILE A 80 -7.16 11.74 36.40
N LYS A 81 -7.60 12.28 37.53
CA LYS A 81 -9.00 12.30 37.95
C LYS A 81 -9.77 13.44 37.29
N ASN A 82 -11.08 13.40 37.34
CA ASN A 82 -11.98 14.45 36.78
C ASN A 82 -11.93 14.69 35.29
N THR A 83 -11.46 13.73 34.52
CA THR A 83 -11.50 13.82 33.06
C THR A 83 -12.32 12.66 32.50
N ASN A 84 -13.02 12.93 31.38
CA ASN A 84 -13.71 11.86 30.67
C ASN A 84 -12.69 10.83 30.15
N ASN A 85 -12.89 9.55 30.47
CA ASN A 85 -12.04 8.46 30.01
C ASN A 85 -11.83 8.50 28.48
N THR A 86 -12.85 8.95 27.73
CA THR A 86 -12.75 9.12 26.28
C THR A 86 -11.73 10.18 25.85
N PHE A 87 -11.58 11.26 26.63
CA PHE A 87 -10.57 12.30 26.39
C PHE A 87 -9.16 11.78 26.67
N LEU A 88 -8.95 11.08 27.79
CA LEU A 88 -7.66 10.49 28.15
C LEU A 88 -7.18 9.51 27.09
N VAL A 89 -8.04 8.60 26.63
CA VAL A 89 -7.67 7.63 25.61
C VAL A 89 -7.39 8.29 24.27
N LYS A 90 -8.11 9.34 23.90
CA LYS A 90 -7.78 10.13 22.68
C LYS A 90 -6.40 10.80 22.77
N LEU A 91 -6.01 11.29 23.95
CA LEU A 91 -4.66 11.84 24.17
C LEU A 91 -3.60 10.75 24.02
N ILE A 92 -3.81 9.63 24.68
CA ILE A 92 -2.89 8.48 24.65
C ILE A 92 -2.75 7.95 23.20
N ASP A 93 -3.85 7.83 22.43
CA ASP A 93 -3.80 7.42 21.02
C ASP A 93 -2.92 8.37 20.19
N LYS A 94 -3.05 9.69 20.38
CA LYS A 94 -2.20 10.68 19.71
C LYS A 94 -0.72 10.54 20.08
N LEU A 95 -0.42 10.26 21.36
CA LEU A 95 0.94 10.06 21.82
C LEU A 95 1.57 8.81 21.19
N ILE A 96 0.84 7.69 21.18
CA ILE A 96 1.26 6.45 20.54
C ILE A 96 1.47 6.64 19.05
N ALA A 97 0.57 7.35 18.36
CA ALA A 97 0.71 7.63 16.93
C ALA A 97 1.99 8.42 16.57
N LYS A 98 2.46 9.28 17.48
CA LYS A 98 3.72 10.03 17.32
C LYS A 98 4.98 9.14 17.49
N LEU A 99 4.90 8.07 18.30
CA LEU A 99 6.00 7.12 18.54
C LEU A 99 6.16 6.07 17.43
N LYS A 100 5.13 5.78 16.67
CA LYS A 100 5.06 4.74 15.63
C LYS A 100 6.21 4.77 14.60
N LYS A 101 6.91 5.88 14.45
CA LYS A 101 8.01 6.05 13.48
C LYS A 101 9.35 5.41 13.93
N ARG A 102 9.48 4.96 15.18
CA ARG A 102 10.73 4.39 15.74
C ARG A 102 10.60 2.88 15.89
N LYS A 103 11.36 2.15 15.08
CA LYS A 103 11.35 0.68 15.10
C LYS A 103 11.92 0.08 16.39
N ASP A 104 12.85 0.77 17.03
CA ASP A 104 13.58 0.27 18.20
C ASP A 104 12.69 0.11 19.45
N LEU A 105 11.50 0.69 19.45
CA LEU A 105 10.61 0.79 20.60
C LEU A 105 9.30 0.02 20.48
N LEU A 106 9.17 -0.77 19.44
CA LEU A 106 7.90 -1.42 19.11
C LEU A 106 7.41 -2.35 20.24
N ASN A 107 8.35 -3.05 20.92
CA ASN A 107 7.99 -3.96 22.03
C ASN A 107 7.45 -3.20 23.26
N ASP A 108 8.06 -2.08 23.60
CA ASP A 108 7.60 -1.27 24.74
C ASP A 108 6.22 -0.64 24.45
N ILE A 109 6.01 -0.21 23.20
CA ILE A 109 4.71 0.32 22.78
C ILE A 109 3.64 -0.78 22.79
N ILE A 110 3.99 -2.02 22.44
CA ILE A 110 3.07 -3.16 22.55
C ILE A 110 2.63 -3.38 24.01
N ASN A 111 3.56 -3.39 24.96
CA ASN A 111 3.25 -3.56 26.37
C ASN A 111 2.31 -2.45 26.86
N ILE A 112 2.58 -1.19 26.50
CA ILE A 112 1.73 -0.06 26.86
C ILE A 112 0.33 -0.19 26.26
N CYS A 113 0.22 -0.57 24.97
CA CYS A 113 -1.09 -0.78 24.35
C CYS A 113 -1.88 -1.89 25.07
N GLN A 114 -1.21 -2.96 25.51
CA GLN A 114 -1.84 -4.03 26.28
C GLN A 114 -2.34 -3.54 27.65
N ASP A 115 -1.56 -2.72 28.36
CA ASP A 115 -1.96 -2.14 29.64
C ASP A 115 -3.12 -1.15 29.48
N ILE A 116 -3.16 -0.40 28.37
CA ILE A 116 -4.27 0.50 28.08
C ILE A 116 -5.52 -0.29 27.70
N THR A 117 -5.39 -1.41 27.00
CA THR A 117 -6.56 -2.27 26.72
C THR A 117 -7.18 -2.81 27.99
N LYS A 118 -6.39 -3.22 28.99
CA LYS A 118 -6.89 -3.62 30.31
C LYS A 118 -7.61 -2.46 31.02
N PHE A 119 -7.03 -1.26 31.00
CA PHE A 119 -7.68 -0.07 31.55
C PHE A 119 -9.01 0.26 30.84
N CYS A 120 -9.09 0.07 29.51
CA CYS A 120 -10.35 0.25 28.79
C CYS A 120 -11.39 -0.83 29.16
N ASP A 121 -10.97 -2.04 29.49
CA ASP A 121 -11.87 -3.10 29.99
C ASP A 121 -12.43 -2.78 31.38
N GLU A 122 -11.62 -2.28 32.31
CA GLU A 122 -12.04 -1.83 33.62
C GLU A 122 -13.03 -0.65 33.57
N THR A 123 -12.87 0.23 32.58
CA THR A 123 -13.73 1.40 32.40
C THR A 123 -14.92 1.17 31.45
N ASN A 124 -15.13 -0.05 30.96
CA ASN A 124 -16.19 -0.44 30.02
C ASN A 124 -16.27 0.43 28.74
N ASN A 125 -15.15 1.02 28.30
CA ASN A 125 -15.09 1.88 27.11
C ASN A 125 -14.73 1.09 25.83
N ILE A 126 -15.68 0.37 25.28
CA ILE A 126 -15.47 -0.56 24.16
C ILE A 126 -15.03 0.16 22.87
N SER A 127 -15.62 1.33 22.56
CA SER A 127 -15.21 2.13 21.37
C SER A 127 -13.75 2.56 21.43
N MET A 128 -13.23 2.85 22.63
CA MET A 128 -11.83 3.24 22.80
C MET A 128 -10.90 2.04 22.79
N LYS A 129 -11.33 0.91 23.36
CA LYS A 129 -10.63 -0.37 23.28
C LYS A 129 -10.37 -0.74 21.81
N SER A 130 -11.39 -0.70 20.97
CA SER A 130 -11.27 -1.02 19.53
C SER A 130 -10.24 -0.13 18.84
N LYS A 131 -10.20 1.17 19.12
CA LYS A 131 -9.21 2.09 18.52
C LYS A 131 -7.77 1.74 18.92
N ILE A 132 -7.54 1.40 20.18
CA ILE A 132 -6.22 1.01 20.65
C ILE A 132 -5.81 -0.35 20.08
N GLN A 133 -6.73 -1.29 19.96
CA GLN A 133 -6.49 -2.57 19.32
C GLN A 133 -6.15 -2.42 17.83
N ILE A 134 -6.79 -1.50 17.10
CA ILE A 134 -6.40 -1.15 15.73
C ILE A 134 -4.96 -0.64 15.70
N ARG A 135 -4.57 0.23 16.65
CA ARG A 135 -3.19 0.71 16.77
C ARG A 135 -2.20 -0.41 17.08
N LEU A 136 -2.57 -1.30 17.98
CA LEU A 136 -1.76 -2.48 18.30
C LEU A 136 -1.55 -3.37 17.08
N ALA A 137 -2.59 -3.64 16.31
CA ALA A 137 -2.50 -4.40 15.07
C ALA A 137 -1.59 -3.70 14.03
N GLU A 138 -1.66 -2.35 13.90
CA GLU A 138 -0.74 -1.58 13.06
C GLU A 138 0.72 -1.71 13.52
N ILE A 139 0.99 -1.76 14.83
CA ILE A 139 2.34 -1.92 15.37
C ILE A 139 2.87 -3.32 15.07
N TYR A 140 2.02 -4.36 15.23
CA TYR A 140 2.40 -5.73 14.85
C TYR A 140 2.68 -5.86 13.35
N TYR A 141 1.94 -5.15 12.49
CA TYR A 141 2.22 -5.09 11.06
C TYR A 141 3.60 -4.46 10.77
N ILE A 142 3.96 -3.37 11.46
CA ILE A 142 5.28 -2.71 11.32
C ILE A 142 6.41 -3.62 11.82
N ASN A 143 6.15 -4.41 12.86
CA ASN A 143 7.08 -5.38 13.43
C ASN A 143 7.13 -6.71 12.66
N GLU A 144 6.48 -6.78 11.50
CA GLU A 144 6.43 -7.97 10.62
C GLU A 144 5.79 -9.22 11.27
N ASN A 145 5.13 -9.07 12.43
CA ASN A 145 4.39 -10.14 13.11
C ASN A 145 2.95 -10.25 12.58
N TYR A 146 2.81 -10.75 11.34
CA TYR A 146 1.55 -10.77 10.61
C TYR A 146 0.47 -11.66 11.24
N SER A 147 0.84 -12.80 11.83
CA SER A 147 -0.10 -13.72 12.49
C SER A 147 -0.84 -13.04 13.65
N LYS A 148 -0.08 -12.41 14.57
CA LYS A 148 -0.68 -11.70 15.71
C LYS A 148 -1.53 -10.51 15.27
N ALA A 149 -1.12 -9.81 14.20
CA ALA A 149 -1.92 -8.73 13.63
C ALA A 149 -3.28 -9.23 13.14
N LEU A 150 -3.33 -10.36 12.40
CA LEU A 150 -4.57 -10.95 11.90
C LEU A 150 -5.48 -11.45 13.03
N ASP A 151 -4.92 -12.07 14.07
CA ASP A 151 -5.69 -12.55 15.23
C ASP A 151 -6.42 -11.40 15.93
N ILE A 152 -5.75 -10.25 16.07
CA ILE A 152 -6.37 -9.04 16.64
C ILE A 152 -7.42 -8.49 15.68
N CYS A 153 -7.13 -8.40 14.37
CA CYS A 153 -8.07 -7.93 13.38
C CYS A 153 -9.38 -8.74 13.44
N ASN A 154 -9.29 -10.07 13.45
CA ASN A 154 -10.46 -10.95 13.49
C ASN A 154 -11.32 -10.73 14.73
N LYS A 155 -10.71 -10.53 15.90
CA LYS A 155 -11.44 -10.24 17.15
C LYS A 155 -12.14 -8.89 17.09
N VAL A 156 -11.43 -7.86 16.67
CA VAL A 156 -11.93 -6.48 16.67
C VAL A 156 -13.02 -6.24 15.62
N ILE A 157 -13.00 -6.97 14.50
CA ILE A 157 -14.05 -6.89 13.47
C ILE A 157 -15.44 -7.15 14.06
N PHE A 158 -15.58 -8.15 14.93
CA PHE A 158 -16.87 -8.48 15.55
C PHE A 158 -17.37 -7.35 16.45
N ASP A 159 -16.46 -6.76 17.27
CA ASP A 159 -16.80 -5.66 18.15
C ASP A 159 -17.21 -4.41 17.35
N LEU A 160 -16.44 -4.04 16.31
CA LEU A 160 -16.73 -2.88 15.46
C LEU A 160 -18.04 -3.01 14.68
N LYS A 161 -18.36 -4.22 14.18
CA LYS A 161 -19.64 -4.49 13.52
C LYS A 161 -20.82 -4.37 14.49
N ARG A 162 -20.65 -4.85 15.73
CA ARG A 162 -21.67 -4.78 16.77
C ARG A 162 -21.99 -3.34 17.19
N TYR A 163 -20.99 -2.48 17.20
CA TYR A 163 -21.15 -1.07 17.59
C TYR A 163 -21.31 -0.10 16.40
N GLU A 164 -21.39 -0.63 15.18
CA GLU A 164 -21.57 0.15 13.95
C GLU A 164 -20.51 1.25 13.74
N ASP A 165 -19.27 1.09 14.30
CA ASP A 165 -18.16 2.00 14.05
C ASP A 165 -17.55 1.73 12.66
N ASN A 166 -18.22 2.28 11.64
CA ASN A 166 -17.83 2.09 10.26
C ASN A 166 -16.45 2.71 9.94
N LEU A 167 -16.07 3.82 10.61
CA LEU A 167 -14.75 4.43 10.40
C LEU A 167 -13.62 3.55 10.96
N GLY A 168 -13.81 3.00 12.15
CA GLY A 168 -12.89 2.02 12.72
C GLY A 168 -12.79 0.76 11.86
N LEU A 169 -13.92 0.28 11.35
CA LEU A 169 -13.98 -0.89 10.48
C LEU A 169 -13.22 -0.68 9.16
N ILE A 170 -13.34 0.48 8.51
CA ILE A 170 -12.59 0.85 7.31
C ILE A 170 -11.08 0.81 7.60
N GLN A 171 -10.62 1.41 8.70
CA GLN A 171 -9.19 1.42 9.05
C GLN A 171 -8.66 0.02 9.30
N LEU A 172 -9.43 -0.82 10.00
CA LEU A 172 -9.05 -2.19 10.33
C LEU A 172 -8.99 -3.08 9.07
N LEU A 173 -10.02 -3.05 8.22
CA LEU A 173 -10.05 -3.82 6.97
C LEU A 173 -8.96 -3.38 6.00
N LEU A 174 -8.63 -2.08 5.95
CA LEU A 174 -7.48 -1.59 5.18
C LEU A 174 -6.16 -2.17 5.72
N LEU A 175 -6.01 -2.25 7.05
CA LEU A 175 -4.84 -2.87 7.66
C LEU A 175 -4.78 -4.36 7.36
N GLU A 176 -5.89 -5.06 7.50
CA GLU A 176 -6.02 -6.48 7.17
C GLU A 176 -5.62 -6.76 5.72
N SER A 177 -6.10 -5.95 4.77
CA SER A 177 -5.73 -6.04 3.36
C SER A 177 -4.21 -5.86 3.15
N LYS A 178 -3.57 -4.93 3.88
CA LYS A 178 -2.10 -4.74 3.84
C LYS A 178 -1.34 -5.92 4.42
N VAL A 179 -1.86 -6.54 5.48
CA VAL A 179 -1.25 -7.73 6.07
C VAL A 179 -1.35 -8.91 5.10
N TYR A 180 -2.52 -9.13 4.48
CA TYR A 180 -2.67 -10.18 3.46
C TYR A 180 -1.77 -9.95 2.25
N TYR A 181 -1.60 -8.71 1.80
CA TYR A 181 -0.66 -8.38 0.74
C TYR A 181 0.80 -8.72 1.13
N ALA A 182 1.20 -8.40 2.37
CA ALA A 182 2.54 -8.71 2.86
C ALA A 182 2.80 -10.23 3.02
N THR A 183 1.74 -11.02 3.22
CA THR A 183 1.81 -12.49 3.27
C THR A 183 1.53 -13.16 1.91
N ASN A 184 1.56 -12.39 0.81
CA ASN A 184 1.27 -12.84 -0.56
C ASN A 184 -0.15 -13.44 -0.77
N GLY A 185 -1.08 -13.17 0.13
CA GLY A 185 -2.47 -13.59 0.02
C GLY A 185 -3.33 -12.60 -0.79
N ILE A 186 -3.04 -12.40 -2.08
CA ILE A 186 -3.61 -11.34 -2.92
C ILE A 186 -5.13 -11.40 -3.01
N SER A 187 -5.70 -12.61 -3.17
CA SER A 187 -7.16 -12.80 -3.25
C SER A 187 -7.86 -12.35 -1.97
N LYS A 188 -7.29 -12.66 -0.79
CA LYS A 188 -7.82 -12.22 0.50
C LYS A 188 -7.66 -10.71 0.68
N ALA A 189 -6.51 -10.15 0.29
CA ALA A 189 -6.26 -8.71 0.33
C ALA A 189 -7.28 -7.93 -0.51
N LYS A 190 -7.63 -8.43 -1.70
CA LYS A 190 -8.64 -7.85 -2.59
C LYS A 190 -10.04 -7.94 -1.98
N ALA A 191 -10.42 -9.06 -1.38
CA ALA A 191 -11.72 -9.23 -0.73
C ALA A 191 -11.91 -8.23 0.43
N SER A 192 -10.90 -8.10 1.31
CA SER A 192 -10.91 -7.09 2.39
C SER A 192 -10.99 -5.66 1.83
N LEU A 193 -10.25 -5.34 0.76
CA LEU A 193 -10.30 -4.03 0.12
C LEU A 193 -11.67 -3.75 -0.54
N THR A 194 -12.31 -4.75 -1.14
CA THR A 194 -13.67 -4.60 -1.71
C THR A 194 -14.67 -4.28 -0.59
N SER A 195 -14.54 -4.93 0.56
CA SER A 195 -15.34 -4.60 1.74
C SER A 195 -15.12 -3.16 2.22
N VAL A 196 -13.88 -2.65 2.17
CA VAL A 196 -13.57 -1.24 2.46
C VAL A 196 -14.30 -0.33 1.48
N LYS A 197 -14.23 -0.59 0.18
CA LYS A 197 -14.89 0.21 -0.86
C LYS A 197 -16.40 0.27 -0.68
N THR A 198 -17.04 -0.84 -0.30
CA THR A 198 -18.48 -0.86 -0.02
C THR A 198 -18.88 -0.07 1.24
N LEU A 199 -17.99 0.03 2.23
CA LEU A 199 -18.23 0.85 3.42
C LEU A 199 -18.07 2.35 3.16
N ILE A 200 -17.12 2.73 2.30
CA ILE A 200 -16.87 4.13 1.92
C ILE A 200 -18.11 4.75 1.25
N THR A 201 -18.89 3.98 0.50
CA THR A 201 -20.12 4.50 -0.12
C THR A 201 -21.20 4.86 0.90
N LYS A 202 -21.12 4.31 2.13
CA LYS A 202 -22.09 4.54 3.20
C LYS A 202 -21.70 5.67 4.17
N VAL A 203 -20.42 5.96 4.30
CA VAL A 203 -19.91 6.89 5.33
C VAL A 203 -18.90 7.86 4.73
N TYR A 204 -19.00 9.14 5.11
CA TYR A 204 -18.01 10.13 4.73
C TYR A 204 -16.64 9.80 5.33
N VAL A 205 -15.63 9.72 4.49
CA VAL A 205 -14.25 9.40 4.85
C VAL A 205 -13.36 10.63 4.65
N GLU A 206 -12.45 10.89 5.59
CA GLU A 206 -11.49 11.97 5.45
C GLU A 206 -10.63 11.76 4.18
N PRO A 207 -10.38 12.82 3.34
CA PRO A 207 -9.60 12.69 2.10
C PRO A 207 -8.25 12.01 2.27
N LYS A 208 -7.58 12.21 3.41
CA LYS A 208 -6.30 11.54 3.71
C LYS A 208 -6.41 10.03 3.87
N LEU A 209 -7.52 9.56 4.42
CA LEU A 209 -7.77 8.12 4.56
C LEU A 209 -8.15 7.53 3.20
N GLN A 210 -8.99 8.24 2.42
CA GLN A 210 -9.32 7.89 1.05
C GLN A 210 -8.05 7.71 0.20
N ALA A 211 -7.15 8.69 0.19
CA ALA A 211 -5.90 8.60 -0.55
C ALA A 211 -5.00 7.41 -0.12
N ASN A 212 -5.03 7.00 1.16
CA ASN A 212 -4.31 5.80 1.58
C ASN A 212 -4.98 4.51 1.08
N ILE A 213 -6.29 4.51 0.94
CA ILE A 213 -7.07 3.39 0.37
C ILE A 213 -6.77 3.27 -1.13
N ASP A 214 -6.81 4.39 -1.85
CA ASP A 214 -6.52 4.44 -3.29
C ASP A 214 -5.07 4.03 -3.59
N MET A 215 -4.10 4.47 -2.78
CA MET A 215 -2.71 3.99 -2.86
C MET A 215 -2.63 2.47 -2.72
N HIS A 216 -3.37 1.87 -1.79
CA HIS A 216 -3.34 0.42 -1.60
C HIS A 216 -4.11 -0.31 -2.72
N ALA A 217 -5.22 0.26 -3.19
CA ALA A 217 -5.95 -0.24 -4.35
C ALA A 217 -5.09 -0.25 -5.62
N GLY A 218 -4.33 0.83 -5.84
CA GLY A 218 -3.38 0.91 -6.95
C GLY A 218 -2.27 -0.15 -6.88
N ILE A 219 -1.72 -0.42 -5.68
CA ILE A 219 -0.71 -1.48 -5.49
C ILE A 219 -1.29 -2.86 -5.84
N LEU A 220 -2.52 -3.17 -5.41
CA LEU A 220 -3.16 -4.44 -5.72
C LEU A 220 -3.48 -4.57 -7.21
N ALA A 221 -4.00 -3.51 -7.86
CA ALA A 221 -4.27 -3.49 -9.29
C ALA A 221 -2.98 -3.66 -10.12
N ALA A 222 -1.89 -3.00 -9.73
CA ALA A 222 -0.58 -3.17 -10.37
C ALA A 222 -0.05 -4.60 -10.24
N HIS A 223 -0.29 -5.26 -9.11
CA HIS A 223 0.08 -6.66 -8.93
C HIS A 223 -0.73 -7.60 -9.84
N GLU A 224 -1.98 -7.27 -10.14
CA GLU A 224 -2.84 -7.98 -11.11
C GLU A 224 -2.49 -7.67 -12.58
N LYS A 225 -1.46 -6.83 -12.81
CA LYS A 225 -1.01 -6.35 -14.12
C LYS A 225 -2.00 -5.40 -14.82
N ASP A 226 -3.00 -4.88 -14.11
CA ASP A 226 -3.89 -3.84 -14.63
C ASP A 226 -3.30 -2.46 -14.32
N PHE A 227 -2.32 -2.07 -15.15
CA PHE A 227 -1.55 -0.83 -14.94
C PHE A 227 -2.35 0.43 -15.22
N ASN A 228 -3.38 0.36 -16.07
CA ASN A 228 -4.24 1.51 -16.37
C ASN A 228 -5.12 1.86 -15.17
N LEU A 229 -5.74 0.85 -14.58
CA LEU A 229 -6.54 1.02 -13.37
C LEU A 229 -5.66 1.43 -12.17
N ALA A 230 -4.46 0.84 -12.04
CA ALA A 230 -3.50 1.21 -11.01
C ALA A 230 -3.09 2.69 -11.13
N TYR A 231 -2.81 3.16 -12.34
CA TYR A 231 -2.48 4.56 -12.60
C TYR A 231 -3.59 5.51 -12.14
N SER A 232 -4.86 5.20 -12.44
CA SER A 232 -6.01 6.02 -12.02
C SER A 232 -6.08 6.16 -10.50
N TYR A 233 -5.94 5.05 -9.76
CA TYR A 233 -5.92 5.09 -8.28
C TYR A 233 -4.73 5.89 -7.72
N PHE A 234 -3.54 5.73 -8.30
CA PHE A 234 -2.38 6.50 -7.86
C PHE A 234 -2.52 7.98 -8.18
N PHE A 235 -3.17 8.33 -9.29
CA PHE A 235 -3.45 9.72 -9.66
C PHE A 235 -4.42 10.37 -8.66
N GLU A 236 -5.53 9.71 -8.31
CA GLU A 236 -6.47 10.18 -7.30
C GLU A 236 -5.78 10.39 -5.94
N ALA A 237 -4.96 9.42 -5.52
CA ALA A 237 -4.20 9.54 -4.28
C ALA A 237 -3.19 10.69 -4.33
N PHE A 238 -2.50 10.88 -5.46
CA PHE A 238 -1.52 11.95 -5.66
C PHE A 238 -2.17 13.33 -5.57
N ASP A 239 -3.32 13.51 -6.20
CA ASP A 239 -4.05 14.79 -6.20
C ASP A 239 -4.42 15.21 -4.78
N VAL A 240 -4.91 14.28 -3.96
CA VAL A 240 -5.21 14.54 -2.54
C VAL A 240 -3.95 14.87 -1.72
N PHE A 241 -2.82 14.19 -1.96
CA PHE A 241 -1.57 14.47 -1.23
C PHE A 241 -0.92 15.79 -1.65
N ASN A 242 -1.23 16.31 -2.82
CA ASN A 242 -0.69 17.55 -3.36
C ASN A 242 -1.42 18.82 -2.91
N ILE A 243 -2.55 18.71 -2.20
CA ILE A 243 -3.30 19.86 -1.68
C ILE A 243 -2.38 20.73 -0.81
N PRO A 244 -2.26 22.07 -1.07
CA PRO A 244 -1.26 22.96 -0.45
C PRO A 244 -1.24 22.94 1.07
N ASN A 245 -2.38 22.86 1.72
CA ASN A 245 -2.52 22.86 3.19
C ASN A 245 -2.17 21.49 3.83
N GLN A 246 -1.94 20.45 3.04
CA GLN A 246 -1.75 19.09 3.51
C GLN A 246 -0.51 18.42 2.92
N LYS A 247 0.38 19.18 2.27
CA LYS A 247 1.56 18.63 1.56
C LYS A 247 2.36 17.66 2.43
N LYS A 248 2.16 16.37 2.21
CA LYS A 248 3.03 15.30 2.69
C LYS A 248 3.98 14.92 1.56
N LYS A 249 5.03 15.72 1.35
CA LYS A 249 5.99 15.54 0.26
C LYS A 249 6.37 14.06 0.02
N ASN A 250 6.68 13.30 1.08
CA ASN A 250 7.11 11.91 0.95
C ASN A 250 6.02 10.96 0.44
N LYS A 251 4.72 11.19 0.77
CA LYS A 251 3.63 10.35 0.28
C LYS A 251 3.24 10.72 -1.14
N GLY A 252 3.21 12.02 -1.46
CA GLY A 252 2.97 12.50 -2.81
C GLY A 252 4.05 12.04 -3.78
N LEU A 253 5.32 12.10 -3.37
CA LEU A 253 6.45 11.59 -4.16
C LEU A 253 6.31 10.09 -4.45
N ARG A 254 5.93 9.29 -3.45
CA ARG A 254 5.72 7.84 -3.63
C ARG A 254 4.55 7.56 -4.59
N ALA A 255 3.44 8.28 -4.49
CA ALA A 255 2.33 8.17 -5.43
C ALA A 255 2.78 8.51 -6.86
N PHE A 256 3.56 9.58 -7.02
CA PHE A 256 4.11 10.02 -8.29
C PHE A 256 5.06 8.98 -8.91
N GLN A 257 5.94 8.38 -8.09
CA GLN A 257 6.81 7.29 -8.54
C GLN A 257 6.01 6.08 -9.05
N TYR A 258 4.93 5.70 -8.35
CA TYR A 258 4.08 4.60 -8.77
C TYR A 258 3.32 4.91 -10.06
N MET A 259 2.88 6.15 -10.26
CA MET A 259 2.26 6.59 -11.53
C MET A 259 3.21 6.43 -12.71
N ILE A 260 4.46 6.90 -12.57
CA ILE A 260 5.49 6.77 -13.60
C ILE A 260 5.78 5.29 -13.87
N LEU A 261 5.95 4.49 -12.80
CA LEU A 261 6.21 3.06 -12.91
C LEU A 261 5.08 2.32 -13.66
N CYS A 262 3.81 2.63 -13.37
CA CYS A 262 2.68 2.04 -14.08
C CYS A 262 2.70 2.36 -15.58
N LYS A 263 3.08 3.57 -15.98
CA LYS A 263 3.21 3.94 -17.40
C LYS A 263 4.37 3.22 -18.08
N ILE A 264 5.50 3.05 -17.39
CA ILE A 264 6.68 2.32 -17.91
C ILE A 264 6.34 0.83 -18.11
N VAL A 265 5.77 0.18 -17.08
CA VAL A 265 5.46 -1.26 -17.13
C VAL A 265 4.26 -1.54 -18.06
N GLY A 266 3.28 -0.64 -18.10
CA GLY A 266 2.15 -0.70 -19.03
C GLY A 266 2.50 -0.49 -20.50
N GLY A 267 3.75 -0.08 -20.80
CA GLY A 267 4.24 0.11 -22.18
C GLY A 267 3.89 1.46 -22.79
N HIS A 268 3.30 2.39 -22.03
CA HIS A 268 2.94 3.75 -22.48
C HIS A 268 4.10 4.74 -22.27
N LEU A 269 5.25 4.46 -22.88
CA LEU A 269 6.51 5.20 -22.65
C LEU A 269 6.41 6.67 -23.09
N ASP A 270 5.67 6.97 -24.15
CA ASP A 270 5.53 8.35 -24.64
C ASP A 270 4.76 9.26 -23.68
N GLU A 271 3.87 8.69 -22.85
CA GLU A 271 3.09 9.44 -21.88
C GLU A 271 3.90 9.76 -20.59
N VAL A 272 5.00 9.07 -20.34
CA VAL A 272 5.84 9.27 -19.14
C VAL A 272 6.37 10.70 -19.09
N ASN A 273 6.86 11.22 -20.21
CA ASN A 273 7.34 12.60 -20.30
C ASN A 273 6.22 13.61 -20.00
N ASN A 274 5.00 13.35 -20.46
CA ASN A 274 3.86 14.23 -20.21
C ASN A 274 3.51 14.28 -18.72
N VAL A 275 3.58 13.12 -18.03
CA VAL A 275 3.36 13.03 -16.59
C VAL A 275 4.44 13.79 -15.81
N ILE A 276 5.72 13.65 -16.17
CA ILE A 276 6.85 14.32 -15.52
C ILE A 276 6.80 15.84 -15.73
N LEU A 277 6.49 16.29 -16.95
CA LEU A 277 6.42 17.71 -17.33
C LEU A 277 5.15 18.40 -16.85
N SER A 278 4.18 17.68 -16.28
CA SER A 278 2.96 18.25 -15.73
C SER A 278 3.28 19.32 -14.66
N LYS A 279 2.38 20.29 -14.50
CA LYS A 279 2.56 21.36 -13.50
C LYS A 279 2.81 20.82 -12.08
N GLN A 280 2.12 19.75 -11.73
CA GLN A 280 2.26 19.12 -10.41
C GLN A 280 3.51 18.24 -10.33
N GLY A 281 3.91 17.61 -11.45
CA GLY A 281 5.09 16.74 -11.51
C GLY A 281 6.41 17.48 -11.32
N LYS A 282 6.48 18.75 -11.75
CA LYS A 282 7.69 19.60 -11.58
C LYS A 282 8.06 19.83 -10.11
N ASP A 283 7.06 19.88 -9.22
CA ASP A 283 7.29 20.07 -7.77
C ASP A 283 7.94 18.85 -7.10
N TYR A 284 7.84 17.67 -7.75
CA TYR A 284 8.34 16.37 -7.25
C TYR A 284 9.54 15.85 -8.06
N TYR A 285 10.05 16.66 -9.02
CA TYR A 285 11.23 16.27 -9.78
C TYR A 285 12.46 16.18 -8.85
N GLY A 286 13.12 15.03 -8.88
CA GLY A 286 14.28 14.74 -8.03
C GLY A 286 15.05 13.51 -8.50
N PRO A 287 16.12 13.13 -7.82
CA PRO A 287 17.00 12.02 -8.22
C PRO A 287 16.27 10.68 -8.32
N GLU A 288 15.21 10.49 -7.54
CA GLU A 288 14.37 9.30 -7.57
C GLU A 288 13.56 9.20 -8.87
N VAL A 289 13.07 10.32 -9.39
CA VAL A 289 12.34 10.40 -10.66
C VAL A 289 13.30 10.25 -11.85
N GLU A 290 14.52 10.80 -11.76
CA GLU A 290 15.57 10.60 -12.76
C GLU A 290 16.00 9.14 -12.85
N ALA A 291 16.05 8.43 -11.71
CA ALA A 291 16.32 7.00 -11.69
C ALA A 291 15.23 6.21 -12.48
N LEU A 292 13.94 6.54 -12.30
CA LEU A 292 12.86 5.93 -13.09
C LEU A 292 12.92 6.31 -14.57
N ARG A 293 13.31 7.55 -14.89
CA ARG A 293 13.52 7.97 -16.28
C ARG A 293 14.65 7.20 -16.96
N SER A 294 15.74 6.90 -16.23
CA SER A 294 16.82 6.07 -16.79
C SER A 294 16.33 4.65 -17.12
N ILE A 295 15.39 4.12 -16.33
CA ILE A 295 14.72 2.84 -16.63
C ILE A 295 13.83 2.97 -17.87
N GLU A 296 13.05 4.06 -18.02
CA GLU A 296 12.24 4.32 -19.22
C GLU A 296 13.08 4.25 -20.49
N ILE A 297 14.23 4.93 -20.51
CA ILE A 297 15.16 4.95 -21.65
C ILE A 297 15.65 3.53 -21.97
N ALA A 298 16.06 2.76 -20.95
CA ALA A 298 16.52 1.38 -21.14
C ALA A 298 15.41 0.46 -21.70
N VAL A 299 14.16 0.67 -21.28
CA VAL A 299 12.99 -0.06 -21.79
C VAL A 299 12.69 0.34 -23.24
N LYS A 300 12.80 1.64 -23.58
CA LYS A 300 12.60 2.17 -24.94
C LYS A 300 13.61 1.60 -25.91
N GLU A 301 14.86 1.52 -25.51
CA GLU A 301 15.95 0.91 -26.27
C GLU A 301 15.93 -0.63 -26.27
N LYS A 302 15.05 -1.23 -25.44
CA LYS A 302 14.95 -2.70 -25.25
C LYS A 302 16.28 -3.36 -24.85
N SER A 303 17.16 -2.62 -24.18
CA SER A 303 18.46 -3.09 -23.76
C SER A 303 18.46 -3.60 -22.32
N ILE A 304 18.71 -4.91 -22.15
CA ILE A 304 18.78 -5.55 -20.84
C ILE A 304 20.04 -5.08 -20.08
N LYS A 305 21.16 -4.85 -20.78
CA LYS A 305 22.42 -4.40 -20.16
C LYS A 305 22.25 -3.02 -19.54
N LEU A 306 21.68 -2.07 -20.29
CA LEU A 306 21.41 -0.72 -19.77
C LEU A 306 20.45 -0.73 -18.60
N LEU A 307 19.45 -1.62 -18.60
CA LEU A 307 18.51 -1.74 -17.51
C LEU A 307 19.21 -2.25 -16.23
N LYS A 308 20.05 -3.29 -16.32
CA LYS A 308 20.82 -3.79 -15.16
C LYS A 308 21.77 -2.71 -14.63
N ASP A 309 22.53 -2.05 -15.48
CA ASP A 309 23.45 -0.98 -15.08
C ASP A 309 22.73 0.18 -14.38
N ASN A 310 21.55 0.55 -14.88
CA ASN A 310 20.75 1.61 -14.28
C ASN A 310 20.15 1.21 -12.92
N ILE A 311 19.74 -0.06 -12.75
CA ILE A 311 19.27 -0.59 -11.46
C ILE A 311 20.43 -0.58 -10.45
N ASP A 312 21.62 -1.04 -10.85
CA ASP A 312 22.76 -1.12 -9.95
C ASP A 312 23.28 0.25 -9.54
N LYS A 313 23.32 1.24 -10.45
CA LYS A 313 23.67 2.63 -10.14
C LYS A 313 22.68 3.30 -9.19
N ASN A 314 21.41 2.99 -9.31
CA ASN A 314 20.33 3.68 -8.61
C ASN A 314 19.72 2.86 -7.47
N LYS A 315 20.37 1.80 -7.01
CA LYS A 315 19.89 0.92 -5.92
C LYS A 315 19.43 1.66 -4.67
N GLN A 316 20.11 2.76 -4.33
CA GLN A 316 19.77 3.59 -3.16
C GLN A 316 18.39 4.26 -3.24
N TYR A 317 17.85 4.48 -4.46
CA TYR A 317 16.55 5.11 -4.66
C TYR A 317 15.41 4.09 -4.76
N PHE A 318 15.71 2.80 -5.00
CA PHE A 318 14.74 1.73 -5.18
C PHE A 318 14.56 0.88 -3.90
N GLN A 319 14.53 1.51 -2.72
CA GLN A 319 14.36 0.79 -1.45
C GLN A 319 12.93 0.26 -1.23
N ASP A 320 11.95 0.73 -2.00
CA ASP A 320 10.56 0.32 -1.86
C ASP A 320 10.34 -1.08 -2.47
N LYS A 321 9.84 -2.01 -1.64
CA LYS A 321 9.58 -3.41 -2.03
C LYS A 321 8.67 -3.52 -3.27
N VAL A 322 7.68 -2.61 -3.39
CA VAL A 322 6.73 -2.59 -4.53
C VAL A 322 7.44 -2.20 -5.83
N ILE A 323 8.26 -1.14 -5.79
CA ILE A 323 9.02 -0.67 -6.96
C ILE A 323 9.97 -1.77 -7.44
N MET A 324 10.74 -2.37 -6.52
CA MET A 324 11.66 -3.45 -6.86
C MET A 324 10.97 -4.68 -7.45
N TYR A 325 9.80 -5.04 -6.92
CA TYR A 325 9.02 -6.15 -7.47
C TYR A 325 8.64 -5.90 -8.94
N HIS A 326 8.11 -4.73 -9.25
CA HIS A 326 7.70 -4.39 -10.63
C HIS A 326 8.89 -4.19 -11.58
N ILE A 327 10.02 -3.64 -11.11
CA ILE A 327 11.25 -3.54 -11.91
C ILE A 327 11.80 -4.94 -12.23
N ASN A 328 11.80 -5.87 -11.29
CA ASN A 328 12.23 -7.25 -11.53
C ASN A 328 11.31 -7.96 -12.54
N ASN A 329 9.99 -7.73 -12.44
CA ASN A 329 9.04 -8.26 -13.42
C ASN A 329 9.28 -7.66 -14.80
N LEU A 330 9.53 -6.35 -14.89
CA LEU A 330 9.87 -5.66 -16.13
C LEU A 330 11.17 -6.22 -16.75
N HIS A 331 12.18 -6.49 -15.93
CA HIS A 331 13.42 -7.12 -16.39
C HIS A 331 13.15 -8.51 -16.98
N THR A 332 12.32 -9.33 -16.34
CA THR A 332 11.96 -10.67 -16.86
C THR A 332 11.14 -10.57 -18.16
N ASP A 333 10.19 -9.63 -18.24
CA ASP A 333 9.38 -9.41 -19.44
C ASP A 333 10.22 -8.91 -20.64
N LEU A 334 11.18 -8.02 -20.39
CA LEU A 334 12.12 -7.56 -21.45
C LEU A 334 13.02 -8.70 -21.91
N LEU A 335 13.50 -9.53 -20.99
CA LEU A 335 14.31 -10.69 -21.31
C LEU A 335 13.53 -11.66 -22.18
N GLU A 336 12.29 -11.96 -21.84
CA GLU A 336 11.40 -12.81 -22.65
C GLU A 336 11.16 -12.24 -24.05
N LYS A 337 10.86 -10.94 -24.14
CA LYS A 337 10.64 -10.26 -25.45
C LYS A 337 11.89 -10.32 -26.32
N ASN A 338 13.08 -10.13 -25.74
CA ASN A 338 14.34 -10.20 -26.48
C ASN A 338 14.67 -11.65 -26.91
N LEU A 339 14.43 -12.64 -26.03
CA LEU A 339 14.56 -14.06 -26.37
C LEU A 339 13.67 -14.42 -27.57
N ILE A 340 12.38 -14.06 -27.52
CA ILE A 340 11.44 -14.32 -28.62
C ILE A 340 11.93 -13.64 -29.92
N LYS A 341 12.44 -12.42 -29.83
CA LYS A 341 12.94 -11.69 -31.01
C LYS A 341 14.14 -12.36 -31.68
N ILE A 342 15.07 -12.90 -30.85
CA ILE A 342 16.27 -13.62 -31.36
C ILE A 342 15.87 -14.97 -31.94
N ILE A 343 14.95 -15.67 -31.30
CA ILE A 343 14.57 -17.04 -31.65
C ILE A 343 13.64 -17.08 -32.88
N LYS A 344 12.73 -16.12 -33.03
CA LYS A 344 11.67 -16.12 -34.04
C LYS A 344 12.14 -16.36 -35.51
N PRO A 345 13.31 -15.87 -35.97
CA PRO A 345 13.76 -16.10 -37.35
C PRO A 345 14.33 -17.49 -37.61
N TYR A 346 14.49 -18.34 -36.62
CA TYR A 346 15.16 -19.63 -36.74
C TYR A 346 14.19 -20.79 -36.43
N SER A 347 14.34 -21.91 -37.15
CA SER A 347 13.65 -23.18 -36.84
C SER A 347 14.41 -24.02 -35.81
N VAL A 348 15.75 -23.94 -35.79
CA VAL A 348 16.62 -24.58 -34.79
C VAL A 348 17.67 -23.57 -34.36
N VAL A 349 17.85 -23.40 -33.07
CA VAL A 349 18.81 -22.45 -32.49
C VAL A 349 19.63 -23.12 -31.41
N GLU A 350 20.95 -22.91 -31.42
CA GLU A 350 21.85 -23.31 -30.34
C GLU A 350 21.67 -22.36 -29.14
N ILE A 351 21.53 -22.93 -27.93
CA ILE A 351 21.36 -22.18 -26.69
C ILE A 351 22.58 -21.31 -26.38
N ASP A 352 23.80 -21.79 -26.72
CA ASP A 352 25.05 -21.03 -26.57
C ASP A 352 25.07 -19.76 -27.41
N PHE A 353 24.54 -19.80 -28.63
CA PHE A 353 24.41 -18.63 -29.48
C PHE A 353 23.48 -17.60 -28.86
N VAL A 354 22.32 -18.04 -28.35
CA VAL A 354 21.36 -17.15 -27.69
C VAL A 354 21.96 -16.54 -26.43
N ALA A 355 22.68 -17.33 -25.64
CA ALA A 355 23.37 -16.88 -24.42
C ALA A 355 24.40 -15.77 -24.73
N LYS A 356 25.21 -15.94 -25.77
CA LYS A 356 26.19 -14.92 -26.22
C LYS A 356 25.51 -13.65 -26.72
N CYS A 357 24.40 -13.75 -27.45
CA CYS A 357 23.67 -12.58 -27.96
C CYS A 357 23.10 -11.69 -26.84
N ILE A 358 22.61 -12.33 -25.76
CA ILE A 358 21.99 -11.63 -24.63
C ILE A 358 23.03 -11.24 -23.57
N GLY A 359 24.13 -12.00 -23.48
CA GLY A 359 25.18 -11.81 -22.45
C GLY A 359 24.79 -12.38 -21.09
N LEU A 360 24.08 -13.52 -21.09
CA LEU A 360 23.69 -14.29 -19.91
C LEU A 360 24.41 -15.64 -19.87
N SER A 361 24.37 -16.31 -18.68
CA SER A 361 24.91 -17.67 -18.57
C SER A 361 24.05 -18.67 -19.33
N TYR A 362 24.63 -19.77 -19.79
CA TYR A 362 23.92 -20.86 -20.47
C TYR A 362 22.75 -21.41 -19.63
N ASP A 363 23.01 -21.63 -18.35
CA ASP A 363 22.02 -22.21 -17.42
C ASP A 363 20.82 -21.29 -17.21
N ASP A 364 21.05 -19.97 -17.09
CA ASP A 364 19.97 -18.99 -16.92
C ASP A 364 19.08 -18.95 -18.15
N VAL A 365 19.68 -18.94 -19.35
CA VAL A 365 18.93 -18.94 -20.61
C VAL A 365 18.16 -20.24 -20.78
N ASN A 366 18.77 -21.40 -20.49
CA ASN A 366 18.14 -22.71 -20.59
C ASN A 366 16.92 -22.82 -19.65
N ASN A 367 17.09 -22.42 -18.38
CA ASN A 367 15.99 -22.39 -17.40
C ASN A 367 14.87 -21.46 -17.84
N LYS A 368 15.21 -20.29 -18.39
CA LYS A 368 14.21 -19.32 -18.87
C LYS A 368 13.46 -19.85 -20.10
N LEU A 369 14.15 -20.46 -21.04
CA LEU A 369 13.53 -21.10 -22.21
C LEU A 369 12.58 -22.23 -21.81
N ARG A 370 12.98 -23.09 -20.84
CA ARG A 370 12.08 -24.09 -20.28
C ARG A 370 10.80 -23.47 -19.74
N GLN A 371 10.92 -22.42 -18.95
CA GLN A 371 9.76 -21.72 -18.40
C GLN A 371 8.87 -21.16 -19.51
N MET A 372 9.45 -20.55 -20.54
CA MET A 372 8.70 -19.98 -21.65
C MET A 372 7.97 -21.04 -22.49
N ILE A 373 8.54 -22.25 -22.61
CA ILE A 373 7.87 -23.39 -23.26
C ILE A 373 6.70 -23.89 -22.42
N LEU A 374 6.89 -24.03 -21.08
CA LEU A 374 5.83 -24.44 -20.16
C LEU A 374 4.67 -23.41 -20.14
N ASP A 375 5.00 -22.13 -20.20
CA ASP A 375 4.04 -21.03 -20.28
C ASP A 375 3.39 -20.91 -21.68
N LYS A 376 3.74 -21.78 -22.64
CA LYS A 376 3.27 -21.74 -24.04
C LYS A 376 3.54 -20.44 -24.76
N LYS A 377 4.57 -19.69 -24.34
CA LYS A 377 5.02 -18.46 -25.03
C LYS A 377 5.86 -18.78 -26.27
N ILE A 378 6.52 -19.93 -26.26
CA ILE A 378 7.29 -20.50 -27.36
C ILE A 378 6.83 -21.94 -27.57
N ASN A 379 6.51 -22.30 -28.80
CA ASN A 379 6.20 -23.68 -29.16
C ASN A 379 7.48 -24.33 -29.67
N GLY A 380 8.09 -25.16 -28.85
CA GLY A 380 9.37 -25.79 -29.18
C GLY A 380 9.74 -26.91 -28.23
N ILE A 381 10.78 -27.67 -28.59
CA ILE A 381 11.38 -28.74 -27.78
C ILE A 381 12.84 -28.36 -27.53
N LEU A 382 13.27 -28.50 -26.27
CA LEU A 382 14.67 -28.37 -25.88
C LEU A 382 15.34 -29.74 -26.00
N ASP A 383 16.30 -29.85 -26.91
CA ASP A 383 17.18 -30.99 -27.02
C ASP A 383 18.43 -30.77 -26.14
N GLN A 384 18.44 -31.42 -24.97
CA GLN A 384 19.53 -31.27 -24.01
C GLN A 384 20.82 -31.94 -24.49
N GLY A 385 20.72 -32.98 -25.32
CA GLY A 385 21.90 -33.69 -25.84
C GLY A 385 22.70 -32.86 -26.83
N LYS A 386 22.01 -32.08 -27.67
CA LYS A 386 22.61 -31.16 -28.66
C LYS A 386 22.73 -29.73 -28.20
N GLY A 387 22.15 -29.39 -27.04
CA GLY A 387 22.11 -27.98 -26.56
C GLY A 387 21.35 -27.04 -27.50
N SER A 388 20.32 -27.57 -28.19
CA SER A 388 19.57 -26.82 -29.20
C SER A 388 18.08 -26.73 -28.88
N LEU A 389 17.46 -25.60 -29.28
CA LEU A 389 16.01 -25.36 -29.23
C LEU A 389 15.45 -25.60 -30.64
N ILE A 390 14.50 -26.50 -30.77
CA ILE A 390 13.75 -26.76 -32.00
C ILE A 390 12.39 -26.06 -31.88
N ILE A 391 12.06 -25.21 -32.83
CA ILE A 391 10.83 -24.43 -32.81
C ILE A 391 9.85 -25.02 -33.81
N TYR A 392 8.60 -25.21 -33.39
CA TYR A 392 7.53 -25.65 -34.26
C TYR A 392 6.62 -24.47 -34.60
N GLU A 393 6.33 -24.30 -35.90
CA GLU A 393 5.19 -23.50 -36.28
C GLU A 393 3.93 -24.26 -35.93
N VAL A 394 3.15 -23.73 -35.01
CA VAL A 394 1.80 -24.23 -34.78
C VAL A 394 1.00 -23.84 -36.00
N ASP A 395 0.58 -24.82 -36.80
CA ASP A 395 -0.47 -24.60 -37.77
C ASP A 395 -1.67 -23.99 -37.06
N MET A 396 -1.84 -22.68 -37.22
CA MET A 396 -3.02 -21.97 -36.74
C MET A 396 -4.20 -22.39 -37.60
N THR A 397 -4.56 -23.68 -37.55
CA THR A 397 -5.87 -24.11 -38.00
C THR A 397 -6.87 -23.40 -37.11
N ASN A 398 -7.39 -22.30 -37.64
CA ASN A 398 -8.34 -21.48 -36.91
C ASN A 398 -9.57 -22.37 -36.63
N PRO A 399 -9.85 -22.76 -35.38
CA PRO A 399 -10.95 -23.70 -35.07
C PRO A 399 -12.31 -23.16 -35.54
N TYR A 400 -12.36 -21.85 -35.79
CA TYR A 400 -13.53 -21.19 -36.40
C TYR A 400 -13.67 -21.48 -37.90
N LEU A 401 -12.58 -21.65 -38.66
CA LEU A 401 -12.60 -22.04 -40.04
C LEU A 401 -13.23 -23.42 -40.25
N ASP A 402 -12.80 -24.41 -39.49
CA ASP A 402 -13.38 -25.76 -39.53
C ASP A 402 -14.86 -25.76 -39.17
N LYS A 403 -15.25 -24.98 -38.15
CA LYS A 403 -16.68 -24.82 -37.77
C LYS A 403 -17.47 -24.11 -38.88
N SER A 404 -16.89 -23.07 -39.48
CA SER A 404 -17.55 -22.36 -40.62
C SER A 404 -17.73 -23.25 -41.80
N ILE A 405 -16.72 -24.06 -42.19
CA ILE A 405 -16.81 -25.04 -43.28
C ILE A 405 -17.92 -26.08 -42.99
N LYS A 406 -18.01 -26.57 -41.77
CA LYS A 406 -19.10 -27.47 -41.36
C LYS A 406 -20.49 -26.83 -41.47
N THR A 407 -20.57 -25.56 -41.11
CA THR A 407 -21.83 -24.80 -41.19
C THR A 407 -22.25 -24.59 -42.67
N PHE A 408 -21.31 -24.25 -43.55
CA PHE A 408 -21.60 -24.12 -45.00
C PHE A 408 -22.02 -25.46 -45.60
N LYS A 409 -21.39 -26.57 -45.28
CA LYS A 409 -21.81 -27.91 -45.72
C LYS A 409 -23.18 -28.30 -45.23
N ASN A 410 -23.57 -27.88 -44.01
CA ASN A 410 -24.94 -28.12 -43.53
C ASN A 410 -25.97 -27.24 -44.22
N LEU A 411 -25.62 -25.97 -44.52
CA LEU A 411 -26.46 -25.06 -45.31
C LEU A 411 -26.71 -25.63 -46.74
N GLU A 412 -25.69 -26.15 -47.39
CA GLU A 412 -25.77 -26.80 -48.70
C GLU A 412 -26.82 -27.93 -48.67
N LYS A 413 -26.73 -28.83 -47.68
CA LYS A 413 -27.74 -29.92 -47.52
C LYS A 413 -29.17 -29.41 -47.31
N VAL A 414 -29.34 -28.32 -46.56
CA VAL A 414 -30.65 -27.70 -46.35
C VAL A 414 -31.22 -27.11 -47.65
N VAL A 415 -30.36 -26.45 -48.43
CA VAL A 415 -30.76 -25.88 -49.72
C VAL A 415 -31.13 -26.99 -50.69
N GLU A 416 -30.33 -28.06 -50.81
CA GLU A 416 -30.66 -29.23 -51.64
C GLU A 416 -31.98 -29.88 -51.20
N ALA A 417 -32.24 -30.04 -49.91
CA ALA A 417 -33.49 -30.60 -49.39
C ALA A 417 -34.70 -29.69 -49.71
N LEU A 418 -34.55 -28.37 -49.67
CA LEU A 418 -35.55 -27.39 -50.09
C LEU A 418 -35.83 -27.46 -51.59
N ASP A 419 -34.79 -27.50 -52.43
CA ASP A 419 -34.93 -27.61 -53.88
C ASP A 419 -35.67 -28.89 -54.27
N ASN A 420 -35.30 -30.01 -53.65
CA ASN A 420 -36.00 -31.28 -53.88
C ASN A 420 -37.48 -31.24 -53.45
N LYS A 421 -37.82 -30.53 -52.35
CA LYS A 421 -39.21 -30.32 -51.92
C LYS A 421 -39.99 -29.43 -52.92
N VAL A 422 -39.39 -28.35 -53.35
CA VAL A 422 -39.98 -27.42 -54.32
C VAL A 422 -40.28 -28.15 -55.65
N ARG A 423 -39.31 -28.96 -56.13
CA ARG A 423 -39.52 -29.79 -57.34
C ARG A 423 -40.63 -30.84 -57.18
N ALA A 424 -40.75 -31.42 -55.97
CA ALA A 424 -41.81 -32.39 -55.66
C ALA A 424 -43.22 -31.74 -55.49
N THR A 425 -43.29 -30.43 -55.20
CA THR A 425 -44.56 -29.69 -55.07
C THR A 425 -44.99 -29.02 -56.39
N ASN A 426 -44.14 -28.94 -57.41
CA ASN A 426 -44.40 -28.36 -58.73
C ASN A 426 -44.77 -29.45 -59.77
N ILE A 427 -45.05 -30.67 -59.33
CA ILE A 427 -45.69 -31.74 -60.09
C ILE A 427 -47.13 -31.90 -59.53
#